data_ba322c51ed9bd15d32d342aa73d207c2
#
_entry.id   ba322c51ed9bd15d32d342aa73d207c2
#
_cell.length_a   1.000
_cell.length_b   1.000
_cell.length_c   1.000
_cell.angle_alpha   90.00
_cell.angle_beta   90.00
_cell.angle_gamma   90.00
#
_symmetry.space_group_name_H-M   'P 1'
#
loop_
_entity.id
_entity.type
_entity.pdbx_description
1 polymer ?
#
loop_
_entity_poly.entity_id
_entity_poly.type
_entity_poly.pdbx_seq_one_letter_code
_entity_poly.pdbx_strand_id
1 'polypeptide(L)'
;KPTKAVQVQSRIKQLEKIVPIEIDEEDTSRLRLKFAPATRSGNYPVICNGVKKSFGHHTVFEGVNFTINRGEKVAFVGRNGEGKTTMVRCILGELGFDGEITIGHNVETAYFAQHEAQSLDENLTVFQTIDNVATGDIRLRIRDILGAFMFGGEASDKPVKVLSGGERSRLAMIRLLLRQMNLLILDEPTNHLDMQSKDVLKDA
;
A
#
# COMPACT_ATOMS: atom_id res chain seq x y z
N LYS A 1 0.59 -21.91 -62.21
CA LYS A 1 0.19 -20.50 -62.24
C LYS A 1 1.21 -19.71 -61.43
N PRO A 2 2.05 -18.86 -62.05
CA PRO A 2 3.17 -18.21 -61.37
C PRO A 2 2.77 -17.14 -60.33
N THR A 3 1.52 -16.68 -60.33
CA THR A 3 1.06 -15.57 -59.53
C THR A 3 1.00 -15.84 -58.01
N LYS A 4 0.78 -17.08 -57.57
CA LYS A 4 0.71 -17.41 -56.14
C LYS A 4 2.10 -17.49 -55.48
N ALA A 5 3.14 -17.94 -56.24
CA ALA A 5 4.50 -18.00 -55.69
C ALA A 5 5.09 -16.62 -55.42
N VAL A 6 4.82 -15.64 -56.29
CA VAL A 6 5.26 -14.25 -56.08
C VAL A 6 4.61 -13.60 -54.88
N GLN A 7 3.31 -13.87 -54.66
CA GLN A 7 2.59 -13.37 -53.50
C GLN A 7 3.11 -13.97 -52.17
N VAL A 8 3.45 -15.28 -52.17
CA VAL A 8 4.05 -15.95 -51.02
C VAL A 8 5.41 -15.38 -50.69
N GLN A 9 6.28 -15.19 -51.69
CA GLN A 9 7.59 -14.57 -51.49
C GLN A 9 7.50 -13.12 -50.98
N SER A 10 6.53 -12.35 -51.47
CA SER A 10 6.33 -10.99 -50.99
C SER A 10 5.88 -10.97 -49.50
N ARG A 11 5.02 -11.91 -49.07
CA ARG A 11 4.62 -12.05 -47.66
C ARG A 11 5.76 -12.53 -46.79
N ILE A 12 6.59 -13.46 -47.22
CA ILE A 12 7.78 -13.89 -46.49
C ILE A 12 8.70 -12.70 -46.24
N LYS A 13 8.99 -11.89 -47.29
CA LYS A 13 9.81 -10.67 -47.14
C LYS A 13 9.18 -9.61 -46.21
N GLN A 14 7.87 -9.56 -46.14
CA GLN A 14 7.18 -8.69 -45.17
C GLN A 14 7.31 -9.22 -43.73
N LEU A 15 7.24 -10.53 -43.52
CA LEU A 15 7.43 -11.16 -42.20
C LEU A 15 8.89 -11.05 -41.73
N GLU A 16 9.86 -11.17 -42.64
CA GLU A 16 11.30 -10.98 -42.33
C GLU A 16 11.64 -9.54 -41.91
N LYS A 17 10.79 -8.55 -42.26
CA LYS A 17 10.95 -7.15 -41.88
C LYS A 17 10.30 -6.81 -40.52
N ILE A 18 9.51 -7.74 -39.96
CA ILE A 18 8.97 -7.59 -38.65
C ILE A 18 10.12 -7.85 -37.66
N VAL A 19 10.65 -6.78 -37.09
CA VAL A 19 11.57 -6.89 -35.95
C VAL A 19 10.73 -7.40 -34.79
N PRO A 20 11.02 -8.59 -34.23
CA PRO A 20 10.34 -9.05 -33.02
C PRO A 20 10.51 -7.98 -31.93
N ILE A 21 9.42 -7.57 -31.29
CA ILE A 21 9.51 -6.74 -30.10
C ILE A 21 10.13 -7.67 -29.05
N GLU A 22 11.42 -7.47 -28.77
CA GLU A 22 12.04 -8.04 -27.59
C GLU A 22 11.36 -7.37 -26.39
N ILE A 23 10.49 -8.11 -25.73
CA ILE A 23 9.97 -7.72 -24.43
C ILE A 23 11.14 -7.98 -23.48
N ASP A 24 11.70 -6.91 -22.93
CA ASP A 24 12.65 -7.04 -21.83
C ASP A 24 12.04 -7.99 -20.80
N GLU A 25 12.79 -9.02 -20.40
CA GLU A 25 12.35 -9.93 -19.35
C GLU A 25 11.99 -9.07 -18.14
N GLU A 26 10.73 -9.15 -17.70
CA GLU A 26 10.29 -8.46 -16.47
C GLU A 26 11.28 -8.86 -15.39
N ASP A 27 11.98 -7.88 -14.82
CA ASP A 27 12.85 -8.09 -13.67
C ASP A 27 11.98 -8.57 -12.50
N THR A 28 11.86 -9.89 -12.38
CA THR A 28 11.12 -10.57 -11.31
C THR A 28 11.91 -10.59 -10.01
N SER A 29 13.00 -9.85 -9.90
CA SER A 29 13.72 -9.68 -8.64
C SER A 29 12.79 -9.02 -7.63
N ARG A 30 12.15 -9.84 -6.80
CA ARG A 30 11.22 -9.38 -5.76
C ARG A 30 11.99 -8.56 -4.75
N LEU A 31 11.76 -7.26 -4.72
CA LEU A 31 12.28 -6.42 -3.67
C LEU A 31 11.65 -6.86 -2.34
N ARG A 32 12.44 -7.44 -1.45
CA ARG A 32 12.02 -7.65 -0.06
C ARG A 32 12.11 -6.32 0.66
N LEU A 33 10.98 -5.64 0.79
CA LEU A 33 10.88 -4.44 1.59
C LEU A 33 11.08 -4.84 3.06
N LYS A 34 12.14 -4.31 3.69
CA LYS A 34 12.28 -4.41 5.13
C LYS A 34 11.75 -3.11 5.73
N PHE A 35 10.79 -3.23 6.63
CA PHE A 35 10.31 -2.09 7.40
C PHE A 35 11.44 -1.42 8.18
N ALA A 36 11.33 -0.11 8.40
CA ALA A 36 12.25 0.58 9.30
C ALA A 36 12.16 -0.08 10.69
N PRO A 37 13.30 -0.37 11.33
CA PRO A 37 13.30 -0.98 12.65
C PRO A 37 12.55 -0.05 13.63
N ALA A 38 11.51 -0.58 14.24
CA ALA A 38 10.73 0.09 15.27
C ALA A 38 11.02 -0.51 16.65
N THR A 39 10.72 0.24 17.70
CA THR A 39 10.80 -0.24 19.07
C THR A 39 9.88 -1.47 19.24
N ARG A 40 10.36 -2.47 19.98
CA ARG A 40 9.55 -3.67 20.22
C ARG A 40 8.32 -3.32 21.07
N SER A 41 7.13 -3.55 20.54
CA SER A 41 5.87 -3.39 21.28
C SER A 41 5.69 -4.44 22.38
N GLY A 42 4.76 -4.20 23.31
CA GLY A 42 4.26 -5.20 24.23
C GLY A 42 3.66 -6.42 23.50
N ASN A 43 3.27 -7.44 24.25
CA ASN A 43 2.70 -8.67 23.71
C ASN A 43 1.31 -8.47 23.10
N TYR A 44 0.57 -7.49 23.59
CA TYR A 44 -0.81 -7.17 23.22
C TYR A 44 -0.88 -5.73 22.70
N PRO A 45 -0.64 -5.50 21.41
CA PRO A 45 -0.73 -4.17 20.80
C PRO A 45 -2.11 -3.52 20.93
N VAL A 46 -3.18 -4.30 20.88
CA VAL A 46 -4.56 -3.79 21.01
C VAL A 46 -5.39 -4.76 21.84
N ILE A 47 -6.09 -4.24 22.82
CA ILE A 47 -7.08 -4.98 23.63
C ILE A 47 -8.39 -4.19 23.59
N CYS A 48 -9.49 -4.84 23.21
CA CYS A 48 -10.84 -4.30 23.18
C CYS A 48 -11.74 -5.08 24.14
N ASN A 49 -12.39 -4.39 25.08
CA ASN A 49 -13.27 -4.96 26.07
C ASN A 49 -14.64 -4.26 26.05
N GLY A 50 -15.69 -5.01 25.71
CA GLY A 50 -17.07 -4.53 25.70
C GLY A 50 -17.31 -3.29 24.85
N VAL A 51 -16.55 -3.13 23.75
CA VAL A 51 -16.60 -1.91 22.93
C VAL A 51 -17.94 -1.78 22.23
N LYS A 52 -18.55 -0.60 22.36
CA LYS A 52 -19.81 -0.24 21.70
C LYS A 52 -19.66 1.10 20.99
N LYS A 53 -20.23 1.22 19.82
CA LYS A 53 -20.32 2.48 19.08
C LYS A 53 -21.70 2.69 18.49
N SER A 54 -22.23 3.88 18.75
CA SER A 54 -23.49 4.34 18.19
C SER A 54 -23.35 5.76 17.63
N PHE A 55 -24.12 6.08 16.59
CA PHE A 55 -24.31 7.41 16.07
C PHE A 55 -25.79 7.80 16.21
N GLY A 56 -26.11 8.65 17.19
CA GLY A 56 -27.49 8.92 17.59
C GLY A 56 -28.21 7.63 18.01
N HIS A 57 -29.30 7.31 17.33
CA HIS A 57 -30.06 6.08 17.59
C HIS A 57 -29.57 4.83 16.87
N HIS A 58 -28.59 4.96 15.99
CA HIS A 58 -28.04 3.83 15.21
C HIS A 58 -26.83 3.23 15.91
N THR A 59 -26.97 1.99 16.41
CA THR A 59 -25.85 1.22 16.95
C THR A 59 -25.13 0.51 15.80
N VAL A 60 -23.83 0.81 15.66
CA VAL A 60 -22.96 0.20 14.63
C VAL A 60 -22.47 -1.16 15.09
N PHE A 61 -21.99 -1.25 16.32
CA PHE A 61 -21.60 -2.50 16.98
C PHE A 61 -21.70 -2.35 18.50
N GLU A 62 -21.86 -3.47 19.20
CA GLU A 62 -22.01 -3.53 20.64
C GLU A 62 -21.36 -4.78 21.23
N GLY A 63 -20.72 -4.64 22.38
CA GLY A 63 -20.13 -5.75 23.14
C GLY A 63 -18.94 -6.41 22.46
N VAL A 64 -18.18 -5.67 21.64
CA VAL A 64 -17.04 -6.22 20.92
C VAL A 64 -15.87 -6.46 21.84
N ASN A 65 -15.37 -7.71 21.85
CA ASN A 65 -14.23 -8.14 22.64
C ASN A 65 -13.23 -8.85 21.75
N PHE A 66 -11.98 -8.37 21.71
CA PHE A 66 -10.87 -9.07 21.07
C PHE A 66 -9.53 -8.55 21.57
N THR A 67 -8.50 -9.35 21.38
CA THR A 67 -7.11 -8.99 21.65
C THR A 67 -6.27 -9.32 20.45
N ILE A 68 -5.44 -8.37 20.01
CA ILE A 68 -4.45 -8.59 18.96
C ILE A 68 -3.11 -8.89 19.63
N ASN A 69 -2.49 -10.00 19.23
CA ASN A 69 -1.18 -10.39 19.70
C ASN A 69 -0.08 -9.82 18.79
N ARG A 70 1.10 -9.56 19.35
CA ARG A 70 2.23 -9.10 18.54
C ARG A 70 2.58 -10.14 17.47
N GLY A 71 2.74 -9.66 16.22
CA GLY A 71 3.02 -10.48 15.05
C GLY A 71 1.78 -11.16 14.46
N GLU A 72 0.61 -10.93 15.03
CA GLU A 72 -0.65 -11.43 14.48
C GLU A 72 -1.11 -10.58 13.31
N LYS A 73 -1.67 -11.24 12.29
CA LYS A 73 -2.33 -10.60 11.14
C LYS A 73 -3.85 -10.79 11.30
N VAL A 74 -4.56 -9.70 11.52
CA VAL A 74 -6.01 -9.70 11.78
C VAL A 74 -6.74 -9.00 10.65
N ALA A 75 -7.85 -9.59 10.18
CA ALA A 75 -8.72 -8.99 9.17
C ALA A 75 -10.12 -8.76 9.72
N PHE A 76 -10.63 -7.54 9.58
CA PHE A 76 -12.04 -7.23 9.82
C PHE A 76 -12.82 -7.50 8.54
N VAL A 77 -13.71 -8.50 8.57
CA VAL A 77 -14.50 -8.93 7.42
C VAL A 77 -15.97 -8.57 7.67
N GLY A 78 -16.63 -8.05 6.66
CA GLY A 78 -18.05 -7.67 6.72
C GLY A 78 -18.44 -6.84 5.50
N ARG A 79 -19.75 -6.62 5.32
CA ARG A 79 -20.29 -5.79 4.22
C ARG A 79 -19.90 -4.32 4.40
N ASN A 80 -20.05 -3.53 3.33
CA ASN A 80 -19.86 -2.10 3.42
C ASN A 80 -20.91 -1.48 4.36
N GLY A 81 -20.46 -0.58 5.25
CA GLY A 81 -21.32 0.04 6.26
C GLY A 81 -21.43 -0.72 7.60
N GLU A 82 -20.90 -1.93 7.73
CA GLU A 82 -20.96 -2.72 8.98
C GLU A 82 -19.96 -2.27 10.07
N GLY A 83 -19.32 -1.12 9.91
CA GLY A 83 -18.53 -0.51 10.98
C GLY A 83 -17.05 -0.88 11.00
N LYS A 84 -16.47 -1.52 9.95
CA LYS A 84 -15.04 -1.86 9.89
C LYS A 84 -14.15 -0.63 10.10
N THR A 85 -14.30 0.39 9.26
CA THR A 85 -13.60 1.67 9.38
C THR A 85 -13.91 2.39 10.69
N THR A 86 -15.15 2.25 11.20
CA THR A 86 -15.55 2.83 12.50
C THR A 86 -14.75 2.19 13.64
N MET A 87 -14.57 0.86 13.64
CA MET A 87 -13.77 0.15 14.64
C MET A 87 -12.31 0.58 14.58
N VAL A 88 -11.73 0.68 13.37
CA VAL A 88 -10.37 1.19 13.17
C VAL A 88 -10.22 2.60 13.76
N ARG A 89 -11.15 3.50 13.48
CA ARG A 89 -11.11 4.87 14.01
C ARG A 89 -11.31 4.95 15.54
N CYS A 90 -12.04 4.00 16.13
CA CYS A 90 -12.10 3.86 17.59
C CYS A 90 -10.74 3.40 18.15
N ILE A 91 -10.08 2.43 17.52
CA ILE A 91 -8.73 1.97 17.93
C ILE A 91 -7.70 3.11 17.82
N LEU A 92 -7.81 3.95 16.80
CA LEU A 92 -6.95 5.12 16.61
C LEU A 92 -7.26 6.29 17.59
N GLY A 93 -8.34 6.18 18.37
CA GLY A 93 -8.78 7.25 19.28
C GLY A 93 -9.44 8.45 18.58
N GLU A 94 -9.76 8.33 17.28
CA GLU A 94 -10.42 9.39 16.50
C GLU A 94 -11.92 9.50 16.78
N LEU A 95 -12.54 8.42 17.24
CA LEU A 95 -13.96 8.37 17.56
C LEU A 95 -14.16 7.93 19.01
N GLY A 96 -15.02 8.66 19.74
CA GLY A 96 -15.48 8.24 21.07
C GLY A 96 -16.34 6.97 21.00
N PHE A 97 -16.25 6.12 21.99
CA PHE A 97 -16.95 4.84 22.12
C PHE A 97 -17.24 4.55 23.58
N ASP A 98 -18.13 3.59 23.86
CA ASP A 98 -18.34 3.01 25.17
C ASP A 98 -17.53 1.72 25.30
N GLY A 99 -17.15 1.33 26.52
CA GLY A 99 -16.24 0.21 26.79
C GLY A 99 -14.79 0.65 26.89
N GLU A 100 -13.85 -0.25 26.66
CA GLU A 100 -12.42 0.02 26.82
C GLU A 100 -11.63 -0.46 25.59
N ILE A 101 -10.74 0.41 25.08
CA ILE A 101 -9.71 0.06 24.11
C ILE A 101 -8.36 0.46 24.71
N THR A 102 -7.50 -0.53 24.92
CA THR A 102 -6.15 -0.31 25.44
C THR A 102 -5.13 -0.53 24.32
N ILE A 103 -4.35 0.50 24.02
CA ILE A 103 -3.17 0.41 23.16
C ILE A 103 -1.97 0.03 24.02
N GLY A 104 -1.28 -1.03 23.62
CA GLY A 104 -0.16 -1.60 24.36
C GLY A 104 1.03 -0.66 24.48
N HIS A 105 1.96 -1.00 25.37
CA HIS A 105 3.18 -0.23 25.58
C HIS A 105 4.08 -0.26 24.34
N ASN A 106 4.70 0.89 24.02
CA ASN A 106 5.57 1.10 22.86
C ASN A 106 4.91 0.76 21.51
N VAL A 107 3.58 0.91 21.39
CA VAL A 107 2.90 0.73 20.12
C VAL A 107 3.00 2.02 19.30
N GLU A 108 3.68 1.93 18.16
CA GLU A 108 3.75 2.96 17.13
C GLU A 108 2.85 2.56 15.98
N THR A 109 1.73 3.27 15.85
CA THR A 109 0.69 2.95 14.88
C THR A 109 0.90 3.72 13.59
N ALA A 110 0.80 3.03 12.46
CA ALA A 110 0.65 3.63 11.14
C ALA A 110 -0.70 3.20 10.55
N TYR A 111 -1.44 4.17 10.01
CA TYR A 111 -2.74 3.96 9.41
C TYR A 111 -2.76 4.40 7.96
N PHE A 112 -3.15 3.48 7.08
CA PHE A 112 -3.42 3.78 5.69
C PHE A 112 -4.91 3.99 5.49
N ALA A 113 -5.31 5.26 5.49
CA ALA A 113 -6.69 5.66 5.24
C ALA A 113 -7.02 5.64 3.75
N GLN A 114 -8.30 5.48 3.42
CA GLN A 114 -8.79 5.53 2.04
C GLN A 114 -8.41 6.83 1.30
N HIS A 115 -8.19 7.93 2.02
CA HIS A 115 -7.84 9.25 1.45
C HIS A 115 -6.38 9.66 1.67
N GLU A 116 -5.49 8.74 2.09
CA GLU A 116 -4.09 9.06 2.38
C GLU A 116 -3.37 9.66 1.16
N ALA A 117 -3.76 9.25 -0.05
CA ALA A 117 -3.23 9.79 -1.30
C ALA A 117 -3.45 11.31 -1.46
N GLN A 118 -4.46 11.89 -0.81
CA GLN A 118 -4.77 13.32 -0.87
C GLN A 118 -3.88 14.16 0.07
N SER A 119 -3.19 13.52 1.02
CA SER A 119 -2.28 14.18 1.95
C SER A 119 -0.87 14.40 1.38
N LEU A 120 -0.62 13.99 0.15
CA LEU A 120 0.66 14.20 -0.53
C LEU A 120 0.82 15.65 -0.97
N ASP A 121 2.02 16.21 -0.78
CA ASP A 121 2.36 17.55 -1.30
C ASP A 121 2.52 17.48 -2.82
N GLU A 122 1.62 18.17 -3.53
CA GLU A 122 1.56 18.19 -4.99
C GLU A 122 2.78 18.86 -5.65
N ASN A 123 3.51 19.70 -4.92
CA ASN A 123 4.67 20.43 -5.42
C ASN A 123 5.97 19.61 -5.40
N LEU A 124 6.01 18.52 -4.64
CA LEU A 124 7.16 17.63 -4.58
C LEU A 124 7.15 16.64 -5.75
N THR A 125 8.35 16.14 -6.09
CA THR A 125 8.46 14.97 -6.97
C THR A 125 8.21 13.69 -6.18
N VAL A 126 7.97 12.59 -6.90
CA VAL A 126 7.86 11.24 -6.31
C VAL A 126 9.09 10.94 -5.46
N PHE A 127 10.29 11.19 -6.00
CA PHE A 127 11.54 10.99 -5.28
C PHE A 127 11.63 11.83 -4.00
N GLN A 128 11.36 13.14 -4.10
CA GLN A 128 11.40 14.06 -2.96
C GLN A 128 10.42 13.66 -1.85
N THR A 129 9.22 13.20 -2.23
CA THR A 129 8.20 12.73 -1.27
C THR A 129 8.72 11.59 -0.41
N ILE A 130 9.50 10.69 -1.00
CA ILE A 130 10.07 9.54 -0.29
C ILE A 130 11.37 9.92 0.43
N ASP A 131 12.23 10.76 -0.17
CA ASP A 131 13.48 11.22 0.48
C ASP A 131 13.21 11.98 1.79
N ASN A 132 12.11 12.72 1.86
CA ASN A 132 11.71 13.45 3.07
C ASN A 132 11.37 12.54 4.27
N VAL A 133 10.99 11.29 4.04
CA VAL A 133 10.64 10.33 5.11
C VAL A 133 11.66 9.22 5.27
N ALA A 134 12.53 9.01 4.28
CA ALA A 134 13.54 7.97 4.31
C ALA A 134 14.66 8.31 5.30
N THR A 135 15.04 7.35 6.13
CA THR A 135 16.11 7.49 7.13
C THR A 135 17.17 6.39 6.98
N GLY A 136 18.40 6.68 7.37
CA GLY A 136 19.49 5.71 7.38
C GLY A 136 19.73 5.05 6.01
N ASP A 137 19.93 3.74 6.01
CA ASP A 137 20.25 2.95 4.81
C ASP A 137 19.10 2.92 3.77
N ILE A 138 17.88 3.19 4.21
CA ILE A 138 16.73 3.27 3.32
C ILE A 138 16.93 4.36 2.27
N ARG A 139 17.56 5.46 2.65
CA ARG A 139 17.83 6.60 1.79
C ARG A 139 18.72 6.24 0.57
N LEU A 140 19.63 5.29 0.75
CA LEU A 140 20.49 4.79 -0.32
C LEU A 140 19.73 3.91 -1.33
N ARG A 141 18.57 3.39 -0.94
CA ARG A 141 17.77 2.43 -1.71
C ARG A 141 16.44 3.01 -2.22
N ILE A 142 16.25 4.32 -2.13
CA ILE A 142 14.97 4.95 -2.56
C ILE A 142 14.62 4.61 -4.00
N ARG A 143 15.59 4.64 -4.93
CA ARG A 143 15.34 4.34 -6.35
C ARG A 143 14.93 2.89 -6.58
N ASP A 144 15.50 1.94 -5.83
CA ASP A 144 15.14 0.52 -5.90
C ASP A 144 13.71 0.30 -5.37
N ILE A 145 13.39 0.96 -4.24
CA ILE A 145 12.06 0.92 -3.64
C ILE A 145 11.04 1.51 -4.61
N LEU A 146 11.31 2.68 -5.16
CA LEU A 146 10.44 3.33 -6.14
C LEU A 146 10.25 2.46 -7.39
N GLY A 147 11.32 1.82 -7.88
CA GLY A 147 11.27 0.89 -9.01
C GLY A 147 10.33 -0.29 -8.77
N ALA A 148 10.39 -0.90 -7.58
CA ALA A 148 9.52 -2.02 -7.19
C ALA A 148 8.03 -1.64 -7.14
N PHE A 149 7.72 -0.36 -6.92
CA PHE A 149 6.37 0.19 -6.97
C PHE A 149 6.06 0.93 -8.28
N MET A 150 6.76 0.58 -9.38
CA MET A 150 6.53 1.12 -10.73
C MET A 150 6.80 2.63 -10.88
N PHE A 151 7.68 3.19 -10.04
CA PHE A 151 8.19 4.55 -10.17
C PHE A 151 9.67 4.56 -10.57
N GLY A 152 10.10 3.61 -11.41
CA GLY A 152 11.47 3.53 -11.92
C GLY A 152 11.78 4.61 -12.96
N GLY A 153 13.08 4.89 -13.15
CA GLY A 153 13.58 5.82 -14.14
C GLY A 153 12.99 7.22 -14.01
N GLU A 154 12.53 7.80 -15.12
CA GLU A 154 11.94 9.15 -15.19
C GLU A 154 10.67 9.31 -14.36
N ALA A 155 9.97 8.21 -14.03
CA ALA A 155 8.76 8.28 -13.23
C ALA A 155 9.03 8.79 -11.81
N SER A 156 10.24 8.58 -11.28
CA SER A 156 10.66 9.09 -9.97
C SER A 156 10.77 10.61 -9.90
N ASP A 157 11.01 11.27 -11.03
CA ASP A 157 11.20 12.72 -11.11
C ASP A 157 9.89 13.47 -11.44
N LYS A 158 8.80 12.73 -11.71
CA LYS A 158 7.47 13.34 -11.95
C LYS A 158 6.98 14.07 -10.70
N PRO A 159 6.39 15.26 -10.83
CA PRO A 159 5.73 15.92 -9.71
C PRO A 159 4.45 15.19 -9.31
N VAL A 160 4.13 15.15 -8.02
CA VAL A 160 2.96 14.46 -7.48
C VAL A 160 1.65 14.91 -8.12
N LYS A 161 1.55 16.20 -8.49
CA LYS A 161 0.35 16.77 -9.12
C LYS A 161 -0.07 16.12 -10.45
N VAL A 162 0.88 15.51 -11.19
CA VAL A 162 0.58 14.86 -12.48
C VAL A 162 0.28 13.37 -12.35
N LEU A 163 0.40 12.81 -11.15
CA LEU A 163 0.13 11.40 -10.90
C LEU A 163 -1.38 11.10 -10.96
N SER A 164 -1.72 9.95 -11.51
CA SER A 164 -3.06 9.37 -11.42
C SER A 164 -3.43 9.03 -9.97
N GLY A 165 -4.72 8.83 -9.68
CA GLY A 165 -5.17 8.44 -8.34
C GLY A 165 -4.53 7.16 -7.83
N GLY A 166 -4.34 6.14 -8.69
CA GLY A 166 -3.66 4.90 -8.35
C GLY A 166 -2.16 5.10 -8.05
N GLU A 167 -1.46 5.93 -8.84
CA GLU A 167 -0.06 6.28 -8.59
C GLU A 167 0.08 7.04 -7.27
N ARG A 168 -0.80 8.00 -6.98
CA ARG A 168 -0.81 8.72 -5.70
C ARG A 168 -1.01 7.76 -4.52
N SER A 169 -1.92 6.79 -4.64
CA SER A 169 -2.17 5.79 -3.59
C SER A 169 -0.94 4.90 -3.37
N ARG A 170 -0.26 4.46 -4.43
CA ARG A 170 1.00 3.71 -4.33
C ARG A 170 2.09 4.53 -3.65
N LEU A 171 2.26 5.79 -4.04
CA LEU A 171 3.26 6.67 -3.43
C LEU A 171 2.99 6.91 -1.95
N ALA A 172 1.73 7.13 -1.57
CA ALA A 172 1.31 7.25 -0.18
C ALA A 172 1.59 5.96 0.61
N MET A 173 1.36 4.80 0.01
CA MET A 173 1.68 3.50 0.61
C MET A 173 3.19 3.36 0.87
N ILE A 174 4.05 3.67 -0.12
CA ILE A 174 5.50 3.65 0.06
C ILE A 174 5.90 4.57 1.22
N ARG A 175 5.39 5.81 1.22
CA ARG A 175 5.66 6.79 2.29
C ARG A 175 5.30 6.24 3.66
N LEU A 176 4.17 5.54 3.78
CA LEU A 176 3.73 4.93 5.01
C LEU A 176 4.65 3.78 5.46
N LEU A 177 4.98 2.86 4.54
CA LEU A 177 5.81 1.68 4.82
C LEU A 177 7.24 2.03 5.25
N LEU A 178 7.73 3.21 4.90
CA LEU A 178 9.06 3.69 5.31
C LEU A 178 9.08 4.37 6.68
N ARG A 179 7.92 4.59 7.31
CA ARG A 179 7.85 5.11 8.68
C ARG A 179 8.17 4.01 9.69
N GLN A 180 8.74 4.39 10.81
CA GLN A 180 8.89 3.49 11.95
C GLN A 180 7.49 3.16 12.50
N MET A 181 7.15 1.89 12.57
CA MET A 181 5.87 1.41 13.08
C MET A 181 5.99 -0.05 13.50
N ASN A 182 5.14 -0.45 14.45
CA ASN A 182 5.01 -1.84 14.87
C ASN A 182 3.54 -2.31 14.94
N LEU A 183 2.59 -1.40 14.64
CA LEU A 183 1.19 -1.70 14.36
C LEU A 183 0.79 -1.02 13.04
N LEU A 184 0.55 -1.81 12.00
CA LEU A 184 0.08 -1.32 10.71
C LEU A 184 -1.41 -1.61 10.57
N ILE A 185 -2.21 -0.58 10.34
CA ILE A 185 -3.64 -0.67 10.06
C ILE A 185 -3.88 -0.23 8.62
N LEU A 186 -4.56 -1.08 7.85
CA LEU A 186 -4.87 -0.84 6.44
C LEU A 186 -6.39 -0.85 6.24
N ASP A 187 -6.95 0.25 5.73
CA ASP A 187 -8.36 0.35 5.37
C ASP A 187 -8.51 0.31 3.85
N GLU A 188 -9.04 -0.79 3.33
CA GLU A 188 -9.25 -1.06 1.91
C GLU A 188 -7.99 -0.82 1.02
N PRO A 189 -6.80 -1.29 1.41
CA PRO A 189 -5.54 -0.93 0.76
C PRO A 189 -5.47 -1.39 -0.70
N THR A 190 -6.29 -2.38 -1.07
CA THR A 190 -6.23 -3.01 -2.39
C THR A 190 -7.03 -2.28 -3.47
N ASN A 191 -7.90 -1.33 -3.12
CA ASN A 191 -8.79 -0.68 -4.08
C ASN A 191 -8.07 0.15 -5.15
N HIS A 192 -6.83 0.58 -4.88
CA HIS A 192 -6.04 1.44 -5.77
C HIS A 192 -4.64 0.90 -6.06
N LEU A 193 -4.35 -0.35 -5.67
CA LEU A 193 -3.07 -0.99 -5.93
C LEU A 193 -3.20 -1.99 -7.09
N ASP A 194 -2.22 -2.00 -7.98
CA ASP A 194 -2.05 -3.04 -9.00
C ASP A 194 -1.56 -4.37 -8.38
N MET A 195 -1.50 -5.42 -9.19
CA MET A 195 -1.11 -6.76 -8.73
C MET A 195 0.29 -6.80 -8.15
N GLN A 196 1.27 -6.11 -8.77
CA GLN A 196 2.66 -6.10 -8.31
C GLN A 196 2.79 -5.40 -6.95
N SER A 197 2.17 -4.23 -6.79
CA SER A 197 2.16 -3.51 -5.51
C SER A 197 1.47 -4.28 -4.39
N LYS A 198 0.42 -5.08 -4.72
CA LYS A 198 -0.22 -5.99 -3.76
C LYS A 198 0.71 -7.10 -3.30
N ASP A 199 1.50 -7.67 -4.21
CA ASP A 199 2.44 -8.73 -3.88
C ASP A 199 3.59 -8.19 -3.01
N VAL A 200 4.14 -7.01 -3.32
CA VAL A 200 5.13 -6.35 -2.46
C VAL A 200 4.60 -6.10 -1.05
N LEU A 201 3.32 -5.69 -0.92
CA LEU A 201 2.69 -5.47 0.38
C LEU A 201 2.44 -6.78 1.16
N LYS A 202 2.16 -7.90 0.46
CA LYS A 202 2.00 -9.22 1.12
C LYS A 202 3.31 -9.78 1.65
N ASP A 203 4.40 -9.54 0.92
CA ASP A 203 5.73 -10.06 1.25
C ASP A 203 6.43 -9.21 2.33
N ALA A 204 5.93 -8.00 2.61
CA ALA A 204 6.40 -7.08 3.65
C ALA A 204 5.74 -7.39 5.01
#